data_916d8847199efd1541cce627716f64d7
#
_entry.id   916d8847199efd1541cce627716f64d7
#
_cell.length_a   1.000
_cell.length_b   1.000
_cell.length_c   1.000
_cell.angle_alpha   90.00
_cell.angle_beta   90.00
_cell.angle_gamma   90.00
#
_symmetry.space_group_name_H-M   'P 1'
#
loop_
_entity.id
_entity.type
_entity.pdbx_description
1 polymer ?
#
loop_
_entity_poly.entity_id
_entity_poly.type
_entity_poly.pdbx_seq_one_letter_code
_entity_poly.pdbx_strand_id
1 'polypeptide(L)'
;AAGDVPGWLAARAEGIGTLGPMEPQLSHGGYDAAFNALREAIHAGDIYQANLTYPLAGSCRGDPVGLYAALRDAAAAGYGGLIFDGSHWLLSFSPELFVALAGDEAKVKPMKGTRPRMADPEADAAMADDLAASVKDRAENLMIVDLMRNDLSRIGRPGSVRVDNAFAVETYPTVHQMVSTVRADLREGLGALDMIRALFPCGSITGAPKIRAMELLGEVERDARGPYCGAIGRIDKDGHAAFNVAIRTLRLTPIENGQGSAVLGIGSAIVADSDALAERRECEVKAGFLRRAAPGLAAPQCDLIETMRFEPDSGIALLELHLARMKASAAALGFAFDRHALRNQIQALCFELEAPARVRLLVARSGAIALEAGP
;
A
#
# COMPACT_ATOMS: atom_id res chain seq x y z
N ALA A 1 -18.31 28.99 1.48
CA ALA A 1 -19.41 28.22 2.04
C ALA A 1 -19.15 26.75 1.69
N ALA A 2 -19.07 25.88 2.67
CA ALA A 2 -19.11 24.45 2.41
C ALA A 2 -20.53 24.17 1.84
N GLY A 3 -20.61 23.97 0.52
CA GLY A 3 -21.84 23.52 -0.11
C GLY A 3 -22.22 22.13 0.41
N ASP A 4 -23.40 21.65 0.04
CA ASP A 4 -23.83 20.27 0.32
C ASP A 4 -22.98 19.28 -0.48
N VAL A 5 -21.77 18.97 0.03
CA VAL A 5 -20.83 18.01 -0.59
C VAL A 5 -21.43 16.60 -0.71
N PRO A 6 -22.14 16.07 0.31
CA PRO A 6 -22.83 14.79 0.16
C PRO A 6 -23.88 14.78 -0.95
N GLY A 7 -24.73 15.80 -1.03
CA GLY A 7 -25.73 15.89 -2.10
C GLY A 7 -25.12 16.09 -3.49
N TRP A 8 -24.06 16.87 -3.59
CA TRP A 8 -23.31 17.07 -4.83
C TRP A 8 -22.64 15.76 -5.30
N LEU A 9 -22.05 14.99 -4.39
CA LEU A 9 -21.45 13.69 -4.70
C LEU A 9 -22.53 12.67 -5.10
N ALA A 10 -23.66 12.63 -4.40
CA ALA A 10 -24.78 11.73 -4.73
C ALA A 10 -25.32 12.00 -6.14
N ALA A 11 -25.49 13.26 -6.52
CA ALA A 11 -25.90 13.63 -7.88
C ALA A 11 -24.88 13.25 -8.96
N ARG A 12 -23.60 13.16 -8.62
CA ARG A 12 -22.51 12.74 -9.51
C ARG A 12 -22.27 11.23 -9.53
N ALA A 13 -22.76 10.49 -8.53
CA ALA A 13 -22.66 9.03 -8.51
C ALA A 13 -23.36 8.35 -9.71
N GLU A 14 -24.32 9.04 -10.34
CA GLU A 14 -24.94 8.61 -11.59
C GLU A 14 -24.01 8.78 -12.81
N GLY A 15 -22.96 9.60 -12.71
CA GLY A 15 -21.89 9.74 -13.68
C GLY A 15 -21.08 8.45 -13.76
N ILE A 16 -20.98 7.87 -14.96
CA ILE A 16 -20.33 6.56 -15.16
C ILE A 16 -18.81 6.74 -15.14
N GLY A 17 -18.21 6.51 -13.99
CA GLY A 17 -16.77 6.27 -13.87
C GLY A 17 -16.50 4.79 -13.67
N THR A 18 -15.61 4.18 -14.45
CA THR A 18 -15.27 2.76 -14.37
C THR A 18 -13.77 2.53 -14.30
N LEU A 19 -13.38 1.45 -13.64
CA LEU A 19 -12.01 0.93 -13.63
C LEU A 19 -11.94 -0.35 -14.42
N GLY A 20 -10.90 -0.51 -15.22
CA GLY A 20 -10.49 -1.80 -15.76
C GLY A 20 -9.82 -2.66 -14.68
N PRO A 21 -9.38 -3.87 -15.04
CA PRO A 21 -8.58 -4.71 -14.16
C PRO A 21 -7.34 -3.95 -13.67
N MET A 22 -7.08 -4.05 -12.36
CA MET A 22 -5.91 -3.46 -11.71
C MET A 22 -4.86 -4.55 -11.51
N GLU A 23 -3.77 -4.47 -12.23
CA GLU A 23 -2.73 -5.50 -12.28
C GLU A 23 -1.52 -5.11 -11.45
N PRO A 24 -0.93 -6.03 -10.65
CA PRO A 24 0.34 -5.79 -9.98
C PRO A 24 1.45 -5.44 -10.97
N GLN A 25 2.22 -4.41 -10.66
CA GLN A 25 3.37 -4.01 -11.46
C GLN A 25 4.67 -4.68 -10.98
N LEU A 26 4.56 -5.57 -10.00
CA LEU A 26 5.64 -6.38 -9.45
C LEU A 26 5.25 -7.86 -9.57
N SER A 27 6.15 -8.69 -10.06
CA SER A 27 5.94 -10.15 -10.10
C SER A 27 6.03 -10.76 -8.70
N HIS A 28 5.54 -11.99 -8.55
CA HIS A 28 5.63 -12.72 -7.28
C HIS A 28 7.09 -12.89 -6.83
N GLY A 29 7.99 -13.32 -7.73
CA GLY A 29 9.40 -13.48 -7.39
C GLY A 29 10.09 -12.15 -7.07
N GLY A 30 9.70 -11.04 -7.74
CA GLY A 30 10.19 -9.70 -7.41
C GLY A 30 9.74 -9.25 -6.01
N TYR A 31 8.49 -9.57 -5.63
CA TYR A 31 8.01 -9.32 -4.27
C TYR A 31 8.77 -10.15 -3.24
N ASP A 32 8.96 -11.44 -3.51
CA ASP A 32 9.65 -12.36 -2.59
C ASP A 32 11.12 -11.94 -2.40
N ALA A 33 11.80 -11.48 -3.45
CA ALA A 33 13.17 -10.95 -3.36
C ALA A 33 13.23 -9.70 -2.47
N ALA A 34 12.34 -8.72 -2.69
CA ALA A 34 12.27 -7.50 -1.87
C ALA A 34 11.91 -7.83 -0.40
N PHE A 35 10.95 -8.73 -0.19
CA PHE A 35 10.56 -9.20 1.14
C PHE A 35 11.73 -9.85 1.88
N ASN A 36 12.47 -10.75 1.23
CA ASN A 36 13.59 -11.44 1.84
C ASN A 36 14.73 -10.47 2.21
N ALA A 37 15.05 -9.50 1.35
CA ALA A 37 16.05 -8.49 1.64
C ALA A 37 15.70 -7.65 2.88
N LEU A 38 14.43 -7.23 3.01
CA LEU A 38 13.96 -6.51 4.21
C LEU A 38 13.96 -7.40 5.45
N ARG A 39 13.57 -8.67 5.34
CA ARG A 39 13.60 -9.61 6.45
C ARG A 39 15.03 -9.87 6.92
N GLU A 40 15.98 -9.98 6.03
CA GLU A 40 17.42 -10.10 6.37
C GLU A 40 17.91 -8.87 7.13
N ALA A 41 17.55 -7.65 6.69
CA ALA A 41 17.88 -6.42 7.41
C ALA A 41 17.25 -6.36 8.81
N ILE A 42 16.03 -6.89 8.98
CA ILE A 42 15.38 -7.01 10.29
C ILE A 42 16.15 -7.99 11.20
N HIS A 43 16.52 -9.17 10.68
CA HIS A 43 17.29 -10.15 11.43
C HIS A 43 18.71 -9.68 11.75
N ALA A 44 19.32 -8.86 10.89
CA ALA A 44 20.60 -8.20 11.16
C ALA A 44 20.51 -7.10 12.24
N GLY A 45 19.29 -6.66 12.60
CA GLY A 45 19.05 -5.61 13.58
C GLY A 45 19.14 -4.18 13.03
N ASP A 46 19.17 -4.01 11.70
CA ASP A 46 19.20 -2.70 11.06
C ASP A 46 17.88 -1.94 11.25
N ILE A 47 16.78 -2.64 11.20
CA ILE A 47 15.43 -2.12 11.39
C ILE A 47 14.54 -3.12 12.15
N TYR A 48 13.45 -2.62 12.73
CA TYR A 48 12.43 -3.47 13.37
C TYR A 48 11.28 -3.81 12.43
N GLN A 49 10.97 -2.88 11.51
CA GLN A 49 9.87 -2.97 10.57
C GLN A 49 10.16 -2.14 9.32
N ALA A 50 9.70 -2.62 8.16
CA ALA A 50 9.58 -1.82 6.94
C ALA A 50 8.24 -2.07 6.26
N ASN A 51 7.62 -1.02 5.70
CA ASN A 51 6.37 -1.15 4.96
C ASN A 51 6.67 -1.32 3.46
N LEU A 52 6.73 -2.58 3.00
CA LEU A 52 6.99 -2.91 1.59
C LEU A 52 5.76 -2.60 0.73
N THR A 53 6.00 -1.90 -0.39
CA THR A 53 4.90 -1.46 -1.27
C THR A 53 5.17 -1.75 -2.74
N TYR A 54 4.07 -1.84 -3.50
CA TYR A 54 4.11 -1.91 -4.96
C TYR A 54 2.81 -1.35 -5.56
N PRO A 55 2.85 -0.87 -6.83
CA PRO A 55 1.67 -0.35 -7.48
C PRO A 55 0.84 -1.45 -8.15
N LEU A 56 -0.47 -1.27 -8.13
CA LEU A 56 -1.40 -1.84 -9.09
C LEU A 56 -1.68 -0.78 -10.17
N ALA A 57 -1.73 -1.17 -11.43
CA ALA A 57 -2.09 -0.27 -12.53
C ALA A 57 -3.18 -0.87 -13.40
N GLY A 58 -4.01 0.01 -13.97
CA GLY A 58 -5.11 -0.38 -14.84
C GLY A 58 -5.63 0.81 -15.66
N SER A 59 -6.67 0.60 -16.44
CA SER A 59 -7.35 1.66 -17.18
C SER A 59 -8.49 2.27 -16.35
N CYS A 60 -8.80 3.54 -16.61
CA CYS A 60 -10.02 4.17 -16.12
C CYS A 60 -10.78 4.83 -17.28
N ARG A 61 -12.10 4.96 -17.15
CA ARG A 61 -12.98 5.57 -18.14
C ARG A 61 -14.06 6.40 -17.46
N GLY A 62 -14.50 7.44 -18.14
CA GLY A 62 -15.63 8.27 -17.70
C GLY A 62 -15.26 9.35 -16.66
N ASP A 63 -16.16 9.64 -15.75
CA ASP A 63 -16.05 10.76 -14.80
C ASP A 63 -15.31 10.34 -13.51
N PRO A 64 -14.15 10.94 -13.18
CA PRO A 64 -13.44 10.70 -11.92
C PRO A 64 -14.28 10.98 -10.67
N VAL A 65 -15.16 11.97 -10.74
CA VAL A 65 -16.02 12.35 -9.60
C VAL A 65 -17.09 11.30 -9.37
N GLY A 66 -17.70 10.79 -10.45
CA GLY A 66 -18.63 9.65 -10.38
C GLY A 66 -17.96 8.38 -9.86
N LEU A 67 -16.73 8.10 -10.30
CA LEU A 67 -15.94 6.98 -9.78
C LEU A 67 -15.66 7.14 -8.27
N TYR A 68 -15.28 8.34 -7.82
CA TYR A 68 -15.07 8.61 -6.40
C TYR A 68 -16.34 8.39 -5.58
N ALA A 69 -17.48 8.91 -6.08
CA ALA A 69 -18.77 8.74 -5.41
C ALA A 69 -19.17 7.26 -5.26
N ALA A 70 -19.00 6.48 -6.33
CA ALA A 70 -19.32 5.05 -6.34
C ALA A 70 -18.41 4.22 -5.39
N LEU A 71 -17.13 4.57 -5.26
CA LEU A 71 -16.17 3.86 -4.40
C LEU A 71 -16.28 4.27 -2.93
N ARG A 72 -16.71 5.49 -2.63
CA ARG A 72 -16.68 6.08 -1.29
C ARG A 72 -17.42 5.24 -0.26
N ASP A 73 -18.62 4.79 -0.58
CA ASP A 73 -19.46 4.01 0.35
C ASP A 73 -18.87 2.62 0.61
N ALA A 74 -18.27 2.01 -0.43
CA ALA A 74 -17.61 0.72 -0.30
C ALA A 74 -16.32 0.79 0.53
N ALA A 75 -15.62 1.92 0.46
CA ALA A 75 -14.38 2.14 1.20
C ALA A 75 -14.62 2.49 2.67
N ALA A 76 -15.79 3.04 3.02
CA ALA A 76 -16.20 3.45 4.37
C ALA A 76 -15.10 4.24 5.12
N ALA A 77 -14.41 5.14 4.41
CA ALA A 77 -13.20 5.81 4.90
C ALA A 77 -13.53 7.07 5.71
N GLY A 78 -12.87 7.22 6.88
CA GLY A 78 -13.07 8.38 7.75
C GLY A 78 -12.38 9.67 7.27
N TYR A 79 -11.33 9.54 6.45
CA TYR A 79 -10.47 10.66 6.01
C TYR A 79 -10.31 10.69 4.49
N GLY A 80 -11.43 10.65 3.78
CA GLY A 80 -11.46 10.70 2.32
C GLY A 80 -11.19 12.10 1.77
N GLY A 81 -10.77 12.15 0.48
CA GLY A 81 -10.56 13.40 -0.23
C GLY A 81 -10.52 13.19 -1.74
N LEU A 82 -10.98 14.19 -2.48
CA LEU A 82 -10.92 14.22 -3.93
C LEU A 82 -10.15 15.48 -4.34
N ILE A 83 -9.05 15.30 -5.08
CA ILE A 83 -8.18 16.40 -5.50
C ILE A 83 -7.89 16.27 -6.98
N PHE A 84 -7.89 17.41 -7.67
CA PHE A 84 -7.36 17.57 -9.00
C PHE A 84 -6.19 18.57 -8.93
N ASP A 85 -4.99 18.13 -9.34
CA ASP A 85 -3.76 18.93 -9.26
C ASP A 85 -3.48 19.76 -10.52
N GLY A 86 -4.43 19.78 -11.46
CA GLY A 86 -4.27 20.40 -12.78
C GLY A 86 -3.95 19.41 -13.88
N SER A 87 -3.51 18.19 -13.55
CA SER A 87 -3.23 17.12 -14.49
C SER A 87 -3.78 15.76 -14.07
N HIS A 88 -3.69 15.43 -12.79
CA HIS A 88 -4.08 14.13 -12.24
C HIS A 88 -5.20 14.27 -11.22
N TRP A 89 -6.02 13.25 -11.12
CA TRP A 89 -6.98 13.12 -10.04
C TRP A 89 -6.43 12.22 -8.94
N LEU A 90 -6.61 12.62 -7.68
CA LEU A 90 -6.34 11.80 -6.50
C LEU A 90 -7.66 11.51 -5.79
N LEU A 91 -8.07 10.26 -5.81
CA LEU A 91 -9.27 9.75 -5.16
C LEU A 91 -8.83 9.02 -3.91
N SER A 92 -8.83 9.71 -2.78
CA SER A 92 -8.36 9.17 -1.50
C SER A 92 -9.51 8.63 -0.66
N PHE A 93 -9.38 7.40 -0.21
CA PHE A 93 -10.32 6.69 0.67
C PHE A 93 -9.59 6.26 1.95
N SER A 94 -8.78 7.16 2.50
CA SER A 94 -7.92 6.82 3.63
C SER A 94 -8.72 6.57 4.92
N PRO A 95 -8.43 5.48 5.63
CA PRO A 95 -8.97 5.23 6.95
C PRO A 95 -8.18 5.91 8.07
N GLU A 96 -6.98 6.46 7.77
CA GLU A 96 -5.99 6.83 8.78
C GLU A 96 -5.73 8.33 8.81
N LEU A 97 -5.82 8.92 10.01
CA LEU A 97 -5.37 10.27 10.27
C LEU A 97 -3.84 10.27 10.37
N PHE A 98 -3.18 11.02 9.50
CA PHE A 98 -1.75 11.30 9.66
C PHE A 98 -1.52 12.27 10.81
N VAL A 99 -2.05 13.49 10.70
CA VAL A 99 -1.91 14.51 11.74
C VAL A 99 -3.02 15.55 11.65
N ALA A 100 -3.43 16.07 12.78
CA ALA A 100 -4.30 17.24 12.89
C ALA A 100 -3.69 18.26 13.82
N LEU A 101 -3.95 19.54 13.55
CA LEU A 101 -3.59 20.69 14.39
C LEU A 101 -4.86 21.48 14.69
N ALA A 102 -5.11 21.73 15.98
CA ALA A 102 -6.21 22.55 16.45
C ALA A 102 -5.67 23.55 17.49
N GLY A 103 -5.64 24.84 17.13
CA GLY A 103 -4.86 25.82 17.90
C GLY A 103 -3.37 25.47 17.86
N ASP A 104 -2.77 25.22 19.02
CA ASP A 104 -1.39 24.75 19.16
C ASP A 104 -1.27 23.25 19.46
N GLU A 105 -2.38 22.51 19.61
CA GLU A 105 -2.38 21.07 19.87
C GLU A 105 -2.31 20.25 18.58
N ALA A 106 -1.18 19.56 18.38
CA ALA A 106 -1.00 18.54 17.36
C ALA A 106 -1.50 17.17 17.86
N LYS A 107 -2.20 16.43 16.99
CA LYS A 107 -2.71 15.09 17.27
C LYS A 107 -2.35 14.14 16.13
N VAL A 108 -1.81 12.97 16.46
CA VAL A 108 -1.65 11.82 15.57
C VAL A 108 -2.42 10.63 16.12
N LYS A 109 -2.88 9.75 15.22
CA LYS A 109 -3.71 8.60 15.62
C LYS A 109 -3.28 7.35 14.88
N PRO A 110 -2.12 6.77 15.26
CA PRO A 110 -1.67 5.53 14.66
C PRO A 110 -2.63 4.38 14.94
N MET A 111 -2.78 3.49 13.95
CA MET A 111 -3.61 2.31 14.05
C MET A 111 -2.86 1.07 13.60
N LYS A 112 -2.96 0.02 14.42
CA LYS A 112 -2.41 -1.32 14.16
C LYS A 112 -3.35 -2.36 14.75
N GLY A 113 -3.42 -3.53 14.13
CA GLY A 113 -4.34 -4.58 14.54
C GLY A 113 -5.77 -4.33 14.06
N THR A 114 -6.32 -5.33 13.38
CA THR A 114 -7.66 -5.26 12.77
C THR A 114 -8.37 -6.59 12.96
N ARG A 115 -9.67 -6.53 13.28
CA ARG A 115 -10.56 -7.69 13.25
C ARG A 115 -11.80 -7.37 12.42
N PRO A 116 -12.37 -8.36 11.71
CA PRO A 116 -13.59 -8.16 10.94
C PRO A 116 -14.77 -7.93 11.86
N ARG A 117 -15.78 -7.23 11.36
CA ARG A 117 -17.10 -7.17 12.00
C ARG A 117 -17.86 -8.48 11.77
N MET A 118 -18.58 -8.93 12.77
CA MET A 118 -19.42 -10.11 12.71
C MET A 118 -20.90 -9.71 12.70
N ALA A 119 -21.74 -10.52 12.06
CA ALA A 119 -23.19 -10.25 12.03
C ALA A 119 -23.86 -10.56 13.37
N ASP A 120 -23.35 -11.56 14.09
CA ASP A 120 -23.81 -11.92 15.43
C ASP A 120 -23.17 -10.97 16.46
N PRO A 121 -23.95 -10.29 17.35
CA PRO A 121 -23.42 -9.33 18.31
C PRO A 121 -22.44 -9.92 19.34
N GLU A 122 -22.64 -11.17 19.77
CA GLU A 122 -21.75 -11.82 20.74
C GLU A 122 -20.40 -12.17 20.08
N ALA A 123 -20.43 -12.71 18.85
CA ALA A 123 -19.25 -12.96 18.06
C ALA A 123 -18.51 -11.64 17.70
N ASP A 124 -19.24 -10.57 17.43
CA ASP A 124 -18.67 -9.24 17.14
C ASP A 124 -17.93 -8.66 18.35
N ALA A 125 -18.54 -8.76 19.54
CA ALA A 125 -17.89 -8.36 20.78
C ALA A 125 -16.64 -9.20 21.08
N ALA A 126 -16.70 -10.52 20.86
CA ALA A 126 -15.56 -11.41 21.04
C ALA A 126 -14.38 -11.04 20.11
N MET A 127 -14.64 -10.57 18.87
CA MET A 127 -13.59 -10.07 17.97
C MET A 127 -12.91 -8.81 18.52
N ALA A 128 -13.68 -7.88 19.10
CA ALA A 128 -13.14 -6.69 19.72
C ALA A 128 -12.29 -7.02 20.96
N ASP A 129 -12.75 -7.95 21.80
CA ASP A 129 -12.04 -8.41 22.98
C ASP A 129 -10.76 -9.17 22.62
N ASP A 130 -10.79 -10.04 21.57
CA ASP A 130 -9.60 -10.70 21.05
C ASP A 130 -8.56 -9.69 20.60
N LEU A 131 -8.98 -8.65 19.87
CA LEU A 131 -8.08 -7.59 19.45
C LEU A 131 -7.48 -6.84 20.64
N ALA A 132 -8.30 -6.50 21.64
CA ALA A 132 -7.85 -5.79 22.85
C ALA A 132 -6.84 -6.62 23.65
N ALA A 133 -7.01 -7.94 23.69
CA ALA A 133 -6.13 -8.88 24.39
C ALA A 133 -4.87 -9.26 23.60
N SER A 134 -4.80 -8.97 22.30
CA SER A 134 -3.70 -9.39 21.42
C SER A 134 -2.38 -8.76 21.83
N VAL A 135 -1.45 -9.57 22.32
CA VAL A 135 -0.10 -9.14 22.69
C VAL A 135 0.68 -8.64 21.47
N LYS A 136 0.53 -9.32 20.32
CA LYS A 136 1.18 -8.95 19.06
C LYS A 136 0.71 -7.58 18.57
N ASP A 137 -0.61 -7.37 18.45
CA ASP A 137 -1.17 -6.12 17.94
C ASP A 137 -0.82 -4.94 18.86
N ARG A 138 -0.79 -5.15 20.18
CA ARG A 138 -0.34 -4.15 21.15
C ARG A 138 1.14 -3.81 21.02
N ALA A 139 2.01 -4.79 20.79
CA ALA A 139 3.44 -4.57 20.60
C ALA A 139 3.71 -3.77 19.31
N GLU A 140 3.06 -4.12 18.20
CA GLU A 140 3.16 -3.38 16.95
C GLU A 140 2.61 -1.94 17.09
N ASN A 141 1.49 -1.76 17.77
CA ASN A 141 0.91 -0.44 18.03
C ASN A 141 1.87 0.41 18.90
N LEU A 142 2.44 -0.18 19.96
CA LEU A 142 3.39 0.51 20.85
C LEU A 142 4.62 1.03 20.09
N MET A 143 5.17 0.22 19.19
CA MET A 143 6.32 0.61 18.37
C MET A 143 6.01 1.86 17.52
N ILE A 144 4.82 1.93 16.93
CA ILE A 144 4.41 3.09 16.14
C ILE A 144 4.09 4.30 17.03
N VAL A 145 3.47 4.07 18.18
CA VAL A 145 3.23 5.14 19.18
C VAL A 145 4.56 5.78 19.59
N ASP A 146 5.58 4.98 19.86
CA ASP A 146 6.91 5.49 20.28
C ASP A 146 7.58 6.29 19.16
N LEU A 147 7.46 5.81 17.92
CA LEU A 147 7.93 6.56 16.74
C LEU A 147 7.22 7.91 16.61
N MET A 148 5.87 7.93 16.77
CA MET A 148 5.09 9.17 16.71
C MET A 148 5.42 10.13 17.88
N ARG A 149 5.65 9.60 19.07
CA ARG A 149 6.11 10.40 20.22
C ARG A 149 7.46 11.07 19.92
N ASN A 150 8.41 10.30 19.37
CA ASN A 150 9.70 10.82 18.95
C ASN A 150 9.54 11.96 17.91
N ASP A 151 8.74 11.75 16.89
CA ASP A 151 8.51 12.76 15.86
C ASP A 151 7.86 14.04 16.42
N LEU A 152 6.82 13.91 17.24
CA LEU A 152 6.16 15.04 17.90
C LEU A 152 7.10 15.76 18.90
N SER A 153 8.01 15.06 19.57
CA SER A 153 8.93 15.66 20.51
C SER A 153 9.87 16.69 19.87
N ARG A 154 10.12 16.57 18.57
CA ARG A 154 10.96 17.49 17.80
C ARG A 154 10.36 18.90 17.66
N ILE A 155 9.05 19.02 17.75
CA ILE A 155 8.30 20.27 17.55
C ILE A 155 7.44 20.64 18.75
N GLY A 156 7.18 19.69 19.65
CA GLY A 156 6.39 19.90 20.86
C GLY A 156 7.13 20.72 21.93
N ARG A 157 6.37 21.37 22.80
CA ARG A 157 6.89 21.95 24.03
C ARG A 157 7.45 20.82 24.92
N PRO A 158 8.58 21.00 25.60
CA PRO A 158 9.11 20.00 26.52
C PRO A 158 8.04 19.57 27.54
N GLY A 159 7.86 18.24 27.67
CA GLY A 159 6.89 17.66 28.59
C GLY A 159 5.43 17.65 28.11
N SER A 160 5.12 18.20 26.91
CA SER A 160 3.73 18.24 26.39
C SER A 160 3.32 16.97 25.63
N VAL A 161 4.28 16.14 25.22
CA VAL A 161 3.98 14.91 24.47
C VAL A 161 3.33 13.89 25.41
N ARG A 162 2.12 13.50 25.09
CA ARG A 162 1.32 12.55 25.88
C ARG A 162 0.61 11.53 25.00
N VAL A 163 0.35 10.38 25.54
CA VAL A 163 -0.43 9.32 24.89
C VAL A 163 -1.77 9.23 25.60
N ASP A 164 -2.82 9.50 24.86
CA ASP A 164 -4.20 9.35 25.33
C ASP A 164 -4.77 8.04 24.78
N ASN A 165 -5.53 7.30 25.60
CA ASN A 165 -6.24 6.09 25.15
C ASN A 165 -5.35 5.11 24.37
N ALA A 166 -4.20 4.71 24.95
CA ALA A 166 -3.34 3.70 24.34
C ALA A 166 -4.10 2.37 24.14
N PHE A 167 -3.95 1.78 22.96
CA PHE A 167 -4.52 0.47 22.61
C PHE A 167 -6.06 0.40 22.67
N ALA A 168 -6.74 1.52 22.44
CA ALA A 168 -8.19 1.54 22.38
C ALA A 168 -8.69 0.79 21.14
N VAL A 169 -9.70 -0.05 21.30
CA VAL A 169 -10.38 -0.69 20.17
C VAL A 169 -11.55 0.19 19.75
N GLU A 170 -11.49 0.69 18.53
CA GLU A 170 -12.58 1.45 17.92
C GLU A 170 -13.32 0.59 16.90
N THR A 171 -14.65 0.70 16.93
CA THR A 171 -15.52 -0.05 16.03
C THR A 171 -15.93 0.83 14.85
N TYR A 172 -15.54 0.41 13.67
CA TYR A 172 -15.92 1.03 12.40
C TYR A 172 -16.97 0.17 11.67
N PRO A 173 -17.64 0.66 10.63
CA PRO A 173 -18.67 -0.10 9.93
C PRO A 173 -18.22 -1.47 9.42
N THR A 174 -16.95 -1.63 9.07
CA THR A 174 -16.43 -2.85 8.44
C THR A 174 -15.42 -3.60 9.29
N VAL A 175 -14.83 -2.97 10.32
CA VAL A 175 -13.76 -3.56 11.13
C VAL A 175 -13.78 -3.02 12.56
N HIS A 176 -13.20 -3.79 13.48
CA HIS A 176 -12.64 -3.30 14.74
C HIS A 176 -11.17 -2.97 14.53
N GLN A 177 -10.71 -1.83 15.03
CA GLN A 177 -9.35 -1.33 14.82
C GLN A 177 -8.73 -0.92 16.15
N MET A 178 -7.52 -1.41 16.45
CA MET A 178 -6.75 -0.91 17.60
C MET A 178 -6.08 0.41 17.24
N VAL A 179 -6.33 1.43 18.03
CA VAL A 179 -5.81 2.78 17.85
C VAL A 179 -5.17 3.30 19.13
N SER A 180 -4.21 4.20 18.97
CA SER A 180 -3.69 5.02 20.06
C SER A 180 -3.71 6.48 19.62
N THR A 181 -3.84 7.39 20.57
CA THR A 181 -3.80 8.83 20.28
C THR A 181 -2.58 9.44 20.95
N VAL A 182 -1.74 10.11 20.18
CA VAL A 182 -0.59 10.87 20.70
C VAL A 182 -0.82 12.34 20.43
N ARG A 183 -0.60 13.17 21.43
CA ARG A 183 -0.76 14.63 21.35
C ARG A 183 0.50 15.34 21.82
N ALA A 184 0.70 16.54 21.33
CA ALA A 184 1.70 17.47 21.79
C ALA A 184 1.26 18.91 21.55
N ASP A 185 1.61 19.80 22.47
CA ASP A 185 1.42 21.23 22.23
C ASP A 185 2.66 21.75 21.48
N LEU A 186 2.47 22.41 20.34
CA LEU A 186 3.56 22.95 19.55
C LEU A 186 4.31 24.05 20.29
N ARG A 187 5.60 24.17 20.03
CA ARG A 187 6.37 25.33 20.49
C ARG A 187 5.85 26.60 19.85
N GLU A 188 5.98 27.71 20.56
CA GLU A 188 5.56 29.04 20.09
C GLU A 188 6.19 29.35 18.73
N GLY A 189 5.40 29.92 17.83
CA GLY A 189 5.80 30.29 16.47
C GLY A 189 5.79 29.14 15.45
N LEU A 190 5.54 27.89 15.86
CA LEU A 190 5.38 26.76 14.95
C LEU A 190 3.92 26.59 14.53
N GLY A 191 3.71 26.15 13.28
CA GLY A 191 2.40 25.93 12.70
C GLY A 191 2.30 24.64 11.91
N ALA A 192 1.23 24.54 11.13
CA ALA A 192 0.91 23.34 10.35
C ALA A 192 2.03 22.91 9.38
N LEU A 193 2.73 23.84 8.76
CA LEU A 193 3.84 23.51 7.83
C LEU A 193 5.04 22.93 8.58
N ASP A 194 5.38 23.47 9.75
CA ASP A 194 6.47 22.95 10.57
C ASP A 194 6.14 21.55 11.09
N MET A 195 4.87 21.35 11.50
CA MET A 195 4.35 20.05 11.89
C MET A 195 4.49 19.02 10.74
N ILE A 196 4.08 19.36 9.53
CA ILE A 196 4.23 18.47 8.38
C ILE A 196 5.70 18.16 8.12
N ARG A 197 6.58 19.17 8.09
CA ARG A 197 8.02 18.98 7.86
C ARG A 197 8.68 18.06 8.90
N ALA A 198 8.24 18.11 10.13
CA ALA A 198 8.82 17.31 11.21
C ALA A 198 8.35 15.86 11.19
N LEU A 199 7.07 15.61 10.85
CA LEU A 199 6.45 14.30 10.95
C LEU A 199 6.47 13.52 9.62
N PHE A 200 6.53 14.20 8.48
CA PHE A 200 6.50 13.57 7.15
C PHE A 200 7.81 12.86 6.79
N PRO A 201 7.74 11.69 6.14
CA PRO A 201 6.55 10.88 5.92
C PRO A 201 6.07 10.19 7.22
N CYS A 202 4.79 9.75 7.22
CA CYS A 202 4.21 9.06 8.36
C CYS A 202 4.98 7.77 8.71
N GLY A 203 5.26 7.56 10.00
CA GLY A 203 6.01 6.39 10.45
C GLY A 203 5.30 5.07 10.22
N SER A 204 3.95 5.05 10.26
CA SER A 204 3.15 3.84 10.08
C SER A 204 3.29 3.20 8.69
N ILE A 205 3.70 4.00 7.68
CA ILE A 205 3.85 3.58 6.28
C ILE A 205 5.30 3.60 5.78
N THR A 206 6.27 3.83 6.66
CA THR A 206 7.70 3.77 6.37
C THR A 206 8.33 2.58 7.09
N GLY A 207 8.66 2.75 8.32
CA GLY A 207 9.27 1.72 9.17
C GLY A 207 9.99 2.31 10.37
N ALA A 208 10.64 1.48 11.13
CA ALA A 208 11.34 1.86 12.36
C ALA A 208 12.73 1.19 12.44
N PRO A 209 13.83 1.95 12.64
CA PRO A 209 13.94 3.41 12.63
C PRO A 209 13.64 4.01 11.25
N LYS A 210 12.94 5.15 11.20
CA LYS A 210 12.35 5.71 9.99
C LYS A 210 13.35 5.92 8.84
N ILE A 211 14.46 6.60 9.09
CA ILE A 211 15.43 6.93 8.03
C ILE A 211 16.03 5.66 7.45
N ARG A 212 16.50 4.74 8.29
CA ARG A 212 17.10 3.50 7.83
C ARG A 212 16.13 2.62 7.06
N ALA A 213 14.88 2.52 7.51
CA ALA A 213 13.84 1.81 6.78
C ALA A 213 13.58 2.42 5.40
N MET A 214 13.57 3.76 5.28
CA MET A 214 13.40 4.45 4.00
C MET A 214 14.56 4.21 3.03
N GLU A 215 15.81 4.16 3.53
CA GLU A 215 16.99 3.82 2.72
C GLU A 215 16.83 2.42 2.11
N LEU A 216 16.56 1.41 2.95
CA LEU A 216 16.36 0.03 2.51
C LEU A 216 15.17 -0.12 1.55
N LEU A 217 14.06 0.55 1.82
CA LEU A 217 12.91 0.56 0.91
C LEU A 217 13.28 1.17 -0.46
N GLY A 218 14.12 2.22 -0.47
CA GLY A 218 14.62 2.81 -1.71
C GLY A 218 15.52 1.87 -2.55
N GLU A 219 16.14 0.87 -1.91
CA GLU A 219 16.95 -0.15 -2.58
C GLU A 219 16.09 -1.28 -3.19
N VAL A 220 14.97 -1.64 -2.55
CA VAL A 220 14.16 -2.80 -2.92
C VAL A 220 12.89 -2.44 -3.70
N GLU A 221 12.34 -1.24 -3.54
CA GLU A 221 11.18 -0.78 -4.29
C GLU A 221 11.59 -0.23 -5.65
N ARG A 222 11.16 -0.89 -6.73
CA ARG A 222 11.48 -0.48 -8.09
C ARG A 222 10.80 0.84 -8.49
N ASP A 223 9.55 1.02 -8.04
CA ASP A 223 8.70 2.10 -8.49
C ASP A 223 8.56 3.19 -7.41
N ALA A 224 8.60 4.47 -7.83
CA ALA A 224 8.35 5.57 -6.92
C ALA A 224 6.88 5.53 -6.42
N ARG A 225 6.68 5.73 -5.13
CA ARG A 225 5.36 5.71 -4.49
C ARG A 225 4.44 6.85 -4.98
N GLY A 226 5.01 7.95 -5.46
CA GLY A 226 4.26 9.15 -5.83
C GLY A 226 3.43 9.70 -4.65
N PRO A 227 2.15 10.03 -4.85
CA PRO A 227 1.26 10.48 -3.76
C PRO A 227 0.94 9.39 -2.74
N TYR A 228 1.05 8.11 -3.09
CA TYR A 228 0.81 6.99 -2.18
C TYR A 228 1.79 7.02 -1.02
N CYS A 229 1.31 6.73 0.18
CA CYS A 229 2.07 6.91 1.43
C CYS A 229 2.48 8.37 1.73
N GLY A 230 1.97 9.34 0.98
CA GLY A 230 2.08 10.75 1.28
C GLY A 230 1.02 11.22 2.27
N ALA A 231 0.63 12.49 2.16
CA ALA A 231 -0.42 13.09 2.98
C ALA A 231 -1.34 13.96 2.12
N ILE A 232 -2.64 13.81 2.32
CA ILE A 232 -3.66 14.61 1.67
C ILE A 232 -4.50 15.29 2.76
N GLY A 233 -4.70 16.59 2.65
CA GLY A 233 -5.42 17.32 3.67
C GLY A 233 -5.59 18.81 3.36
N ARG A 234 -5.79 19.57 4.42
CA ARG A 234 -6.04 21.01 4.33
C ARG A 234 -5.38 21.76 5.47
N ILE A 235 -5.09 23.03 5.23
CA ILE A 235 -4.77 24.04 6.22
C ILE A 235 -5.81 25.13 6.08
N ASP A 236 -6.50 25.43 7.18
CA ASP A 236 -7.54 26.46 7.22
C ASP A 236 -6.89 27.84 7.51
N LYS A 237 -7.61 28.91 7.22
CA LYS A 237 -7.11 30.30 7.41
C LYS A 237 -6.79 30.66 8.86
N ASP A 238 -7.38 29.96 9.81
CA ASP A 238 -7.15 30.10 11.25
C ASP A 238 -5.98 29.26 11.77
N GLY A 239 -5.26 28.57 10.85
CA GLY A 239 -4.11 27.71 11.17
C GLY A 239 -4.48 26.28 11.53
N HIS A 240 -5.77 25.94 11.68
CA HIS A 240 -6.17 24.55 11.86
C HIS A 240 -5.77 23.72 10.65
N ALA A 241 -5.40 22.46 10.86
CA ALA A 241 -4.99 21.58 9.78
C ALA A 241 -5.42 20.14 10.06
N ALA A 242 -5.68 19.38 8.98
CA ALA A 242 -5.92 17.96 9.07
C ALA A 242 -5.43 17.28 7.80
N PHE A 243 -4.62 16.24 7.97
CA PHE A 243 -4.05 15.45 6.88
C PHE A 243 -4.27 13.96 7.15
N ASN A 244 -4.64 13.23 6.12
CA ASN A 244 -4.66 11.78 6.16
C ASN A 244 -3.30 11.20 5.75
N VAL A 245 -3.08 9.92 6.02
CA VAL A 245 -2.07 9.12 5.31
C VAL A 245 -2.67 8.75 3.95
N ALA A 246 -2.00 9.08 2.85
CA ALA A 246 -2.52 8.83 1.50
C ALA A 246 -2.40 7.35 1.10
N ILE A 247 -3.06 6.47 1.87
CA ILE A 247 -3.29 5.05 1.55
C ILE A 247 -4.71 4.88 1.00
N ARG A 248 -4.98 3.76 0.33
CA ARG A 248 -6.24 3.56 -0.42
C ARG A 248 -6.54 4.77 -1.31
N THR A 249 -5.50 5.28 -1.96
CA THR A 249 -5.58 6.48 -2.79
C THR A 249 -5.31 6.11 -4.23
N LEU A 250 -6.32 6.26 -5.06
CA LEU A 250 -6.25 6.02 -6.49
C LEU A 250 -5.78 7.30 -7.17
N ARG A 251 -4.72 7.20 -7.97
CA ARG A 251 -4.26 8.27 -8.85
C ARG A 251 -4.72 7.97 -10.26
N LEU A 252 -5.43 8.91 -10.89
CA LEU A 252 -5.82 8.82 -12.29
C LEU A 252 -4.95 9.77 -13.12
N THR A 253 -4.46 9.30 -14.26
CA THR A 253 -3.83 10.18 -15.27
C THR A 253 -4.89 11.09 -15.91
N PRO A 254 -4.50 12.10 -16.69
CA PRO A 254 -5.43 12.86 -17.51
C PRO A 254 -6.34 11.93 -18.31
N ILE A 255 -7.64 12.24 -18.31
CA ILE A 255 -8.62 11.46 -19.07
C ILE A 255 -8.78 12.13 -20.43
N GLU A 256 -8.26 11.49 -21.47
CA GLU A 256 -8.34 11.94 -22.85
C GLU A 256 -9.28 11.01 -23.62
N ASN A 257 -10.22 11.61 -24.36
CA ASN A 257 -11.26 10.87 -25.09
C ASN A 257 -12.03 9.85 -24.20
N GLY A 258 -12.26 10.24 -22.92
CA GLY A 258 -12.97 9.42 -21.95
C GLY A 258 -12.14 8.22 -21.41
N GLN A 259 -10.83 8.17 -21.66
CA GLN A 259 -9.94 7.10 -21.17
C GLN A 259 -8.70 7.68 -20.48
N GLY A 260 -8.22 6.98 -19.45
CA GLY A 260 -7.00 7.29 -18.72
C GLY A 260 -6.44 6.03 -18.06
N SER A 261 -5.36 6.20 -17.32
CA SER A 261 -4.78 5.14 -16.49
C SER A 261 -5.07 5.39 -15.01
N ALA A 262 -5.17 4.32 -14.25
CA ALA A 262 -5.36 4.35 -12.81
C ALA A 262 -4.19 3.62 -12.13
N VAL A 263 -3.67 4.18 -11.05
CA VAL A 263 -2.62 3.56 -10.23
C VAL A 263 -3.06 3.59 -8.77
N LEU A 264 -3.00 2.43 -8.12
CA LEU A 264 -3.22 2.27 -6.68
C LEU A 264 -1.98 1.65 -6.05
N GLY A 265 -1.36 2.36 -5.11
CA GLY A 265 -0.33 1.75 -4.26
C GLY A 265 -0.95 0.83 -3.22
N ILE A 266 -0.33 -0.31 -3.00
CA ILE A 266 -0.65 -1.25 -1.92
C ILE A 266 0.63 -1.67 -1.19
N GLY A 267 0.49 -2.15 0.04
CA GLY A 267 1.65 -2.55 0.83
C GLY A 267 1.27 -3.13 2.19
N SER A 268 2.23 -3.78 2.81
CA SER A 268 2.13 -4.33 4.16
C SER A 268 3.40 -4.10 4.97
N ALA A 269 3.27 -4.19 6.28
CA ALA A 269 4.38 -4.00 7.21
C ALA A 269 5.11 -5.33 7.43
N ILE A 270 6.35 -5.42 6.99
CA ILE A 270 7.22 -6.58 7.20
C ILE A 270 7.87 -6.47 8.56
N VAL A 271 7.74 -7.52 9.38
CA VAL A 271 8.35 -7.70 10.69
C VAL A 271 9.07 -9.06 10.74
N ALA A 272 9.76 -9.37 11.82
CA ALA A 272 10.61 -10.57 11.93
C ALA A 272 9.86 -11.88 11.69
N ASP A 273 8.60 -11.97 12.10
CA ASP A 273 7.75 -13.18 11.97
C ASP A 273 6.82 -13.14 10.75
N SER A 274 6.97 -12.16 9.84
CA SER A 274 6.16 -12.06 8.63
C SER A 274 6.43 -13.20 7.65
N ASP A 275 5.35 -13.64 6.99
CA ASP A 275 5.37 -14.60 5.87
C ASP A 275 5.06 -13.91 4.54
N ALA A 276 5.89 -14.10 3.53
CA ALA A 276 5.78 -13.39 2.25
C ALA A 276 4.41 -13.57 1.57
N LEU A 277 3.85 -14.78 1.60
CA LEU A 277 2.57 -15.07 0.98
C LEU A 277 1.41 -14.42 1.76
N ALA A 278 1.48 -14.44 3.09
CA ALA A 278 0.47 -13.82 3.94
C ALA A 278 0.45 -12.30 3.76
N GLU A 279 1.63 -11.65 3.78
CA GLU A 279 1.76 -10.20 3.58
C GLU A 279 1.27 -9.76 2.19
N ARG A 280 1.61 -10.51 1.15
CA ARG A 280 1.11 -10.22 -0.19
C ARG A 280 -0.39 -10.36 -0.29
N ARG A 281 -0.99 -11.39 0.32
CA ARG A 281 -2.45 -11.54 0.40
C ARG A 281 -3.10 -10.38 1.15
N GLU A 282 -2.48 -9.89 2.20
CA GLU A 282 -2.93 -8.70 2.92
C GLU A 282 -2.96 -7.47 2.01
N CYS A 283 -1.91 -7.27 1.19
CA CYS A 283 -1.88 -6.19 0.19
C CYS A 283 -3.07 -6.29 -0.78
N GLU A 284 -3.37 -7.47 -1.29
CA GLU A 284 -4.50 -7.72 -2.20
C GLU A 284 -5.86 -7.47 -1.52
N VAL A 285 -6.01 -7.85 -0.26
CA VAL A 285 -7.22 -7.59 0.54
C VAL A 285 -7.43 -6.09 0.72
N LYS A 286 -6.36 -5.32 0.93
CA LYS A 286 -6.42 -3.85 1.05
C LYS A 286 -6.93 -3.17 -0.22
N ALA A 287 -6.69 -3.75 -1.40
CA ALA A 287 -7.26 -3.29 -2.68
C ALA A 287 -8.72 -3.73 -2.91
N GLY A 288 -9.27 -4.59 -2.06
CA GLY A 288 -10.58 -5.22 -2.23
C GLY A 288 -11.78 -4.27 -2.31
N PHE A 289 -11.65 -3.03 -1.80
CA PHE A 289 -12.71 -2.01 -1.92
C PHE A 289 -13.00 -1.63 -3.39
N LEU A 290 -12.02 -1.74 -4.29
CA LEU A 290 -12.21 -1.50 -5.71
C LEU A 290 -13.15 -2.52 -6.36
N ARG A 291 -13.15 -3.76 -5.89
CA ARG A 291 -13.95 -4.86 -6.46
C ARG A 291 -15.47 -4.65 -6.32
N ARG A 292 -15.89 -3.90 -5.30
CA ARG A 292 -17.31 -3.59 -5.06
C ARG A 292 -17.88 -2.62 -6.08
N ALA A 293 -17.06 -1.73 -6.64
CA ALA A 293 -17.47 -0.77 -7.64
C ALA A 293 -17.28 -1.26 -9.08
N ALA A 294 -16.52 -2.33 -9.28
CA ALA A 294 -16.28 -2.93 -10.58
C ALA A 294 -16.42 -4.46 -10.48
N PRO A 295 -17.65 -4.99 -10.53
CA PRO A 295 -17.91 -6.42 -10.54
C PRO A 295 -17.43 -7.06 -11.84
N GLY A 296 -16.19 -7.39 -11.95
CA GLY A 296 -15.47 -7.91 -13.12
C GLY A 296 -13.95 -7.84 -12.92
N LEU A 297 -13.50 -7.22 -11.84
CA LEU A 297 -12.07 -7.05 -11.50
C LEU A 297 -11.40 -8.31 -10.93
N ALA A 298 -12.12 -9.39 -10.78
CA ALA A 298 -11.56 -10.65 -10.31
C ALA A 298 -11.08 -11.52 -11.48
N ALA A 299 -10.06 -11.07 -12.22
CA ALA A 299 -9.22 -12.06 -12.90
C ALA A 299 -8.37 -12.75 -11.82
N PRO A 300 -8.23 -14.08 -11.83
CA PRO A 300 -7.33 -14.75 -10.90
C PRO A 300 -5.93 -14.18 -11.11
N GLN A 301 -5.34 -13.66 -10.03
CA GLN A 301 -3.96 -13.19 -10.06
C GLN A 301 -3.08 -14.44 -10.03
N CYS A 302 -2.56 -14.81 -11.17
CA CYS A 302 -1.57 -15.87 -11.31
C CYS A 302 -0.47 -15.36 -12.23
N ASP A 303 0.76 -15.79 -11.97
CA ASP A 303 1.85 -15.65 -12.93
C ASP A 303 1.86 -16.87 -13.85
N LEU A 304 2.31 -16.69 -15.08
CA LEU A 304 2.70 -17.81 -15.91
C LEU A 304 4.04 -18.34 -15.40
N ILE A 305 4.12 -19.63 -15.21
CA ILE A 305 5.30 -20.28 -14.62
C ILE A 305 5.87 -21.29 -15.62
N GLU A 306 7.19 -21.21 -15.81
CA GLU A 306 7.99 -22.26 -16.46
C GLU A 306 9.09 -22.70 -15.50
N THR A 307 9.33 -24.02 -15.45
CA THR A 307 10.46 -24.59 -14.72
C THR A 307 11.36 -25.30 -15.71
N MET A 308 12.61 -24.90 -15.72
CA MET A 308 13.61 -25.32 -16.71
C MET A 308 14.84 -25.89 -16.02
N ARG A 309 15.53 -26.79 -16.67
CA ARG A 309 16.82 -27.32 -16.19
C ARG A 309 17.95 -26.56 -16.90
N PHE A 310 18.88 -26.08 -16.11
CA PHE A 310 20.12 -25.48 -16.59
C PHE A 310 21.29 -26.41 -16.33
N GLU A 311 22.17 -26.53 -17.33
CA GLU A 311 23.46 -27.20 -17.26
C GLU A 311 24.55 -26.25 -17.76
N PRO A 312 25.70 -26.12 -17.06
CA PRO A 312 26.76 -25.18 -17.46
C PRO A 312 27.26 -25.35 -18.91
N ASP A 313 27.39 -26.60 -19.35
CA ASP A 313 27.94 -26.94 -20.67
C ASP A 313 26.91 -26.81 -21.81
N SER A 314 25.62 -26.92 -21.55
CA SER A 314 24.57 -26.99 -22.59
C SER A 314 23.49 -25.93 -22.44
N GLY A 315 23.52 -25.15 -21.36
CA GLY A 315 22.53 -24.10 -21.10
C GLY A 315 21.18 -24.65 -20.64
N ILE A 316 20.10 -23.94 -20.94
CA ILE A 316 18.73 -24.33 -20.61
C ILE A 316 18.23 -25.39 -21.59
N ALA A 317 17.90 -26.55 -21.07
CA ALA A 317 17.29 -27.62 -21.86
C ALA A 317 15.94 -27.19 -22.42
N LEU A 318 15.69 -27.43 -23.72
CA LEU A 318 14.42 -27.18 -24.41
C LEU A 318 13.94 -25.71 -24.33
N LEU A 319 14.84 -24.74 -24.21
CA LEU A 319 14.51 -23.31 -24.00
C LEU A 319 13.47 -22.81 -25.01
N GLU A 320 13.62 -23.15 -26.29
CA GLU A 320 12.70 -22.65 -27.33
C GLU A 320 11.28 -23.20 -27.17
N LEU A 321 11.13 -24.42 -26.66
CA LEU A 321 9.81 -25.02 -26.38
C LEU A 321 9.17 -24.36 -25.16
N HIS A 322 9.95 -24.07 -24.11
CA HIS A 322 9.46 -23.32 -22.94
C HIS A 322 8.99 -21.93 -23.33
N LEU A 323 9.77 -21.19 -24.13
CA LEU A 323 9.40 -19.86 -24.63
C LEU A 323 8.16 -19.89 -25.54
N ALA A 324 8.04 -20.92 -26.38
CA ALA A 324 6.86 -21.09 -27.26
C ALA A 324 5.60 -21.38 -26.43
N ARG A 325 5.66 -22.26 -25.43
CA ARG A 325 4.57 -22.58 -24.52
C ARG A 325 4.15 -21.35 -23.73
N MET A 326 5.11 -20.61 -23.17
CA MET A 326 4.86 -19.38 -22.43
C MET A 326 4.15 -18.34 -23.30
N LYS A 327 4.61 -18.14 -24.55
CA LYS A 327 3.98 -17.24 -25.52
C LYS A 327 2.54 -17.64 -25.83
N ALA A 328 2.28 -18.94 -26.04
CA ALA A 328 0.94 -19.44 -26.30
C ALA A 328 0.00 -19.24 -25.09
N SER A 329 0.50 -19.51 -23.88
CA SER A 329 -0.25 -19.27 -22.64
C SER A 329 -0.53 -17.79 -22.42
N ALA A 330 0.47 -16.93 -22.67
CA ALA A 330 0.31 -15.48 -22.58
C ALA A 330 -0.78 -14.95 -23.51
N ALA A 331 -0.76 -15.40 -24.78
CA ALA A 331 -1.77 -15.03 -25.76
C ALA A 331 -3.18 -15.52 -25.37
N ALA A 332 -3.30 -16.77 -24.88
CA ALA A 332 -4.58 -17.36 -24.49
C ALA A 332 -5.19 -16.71 -23.23
N LEU A 333 -4.35 -16.26 -22.29
CA LEU A 333 -4.78 -15.72 -20.99
C LEU A 333 -4.70 -14.18 -20.92
N GLY A 334 -4.29 -13.51 -22.00
CA GLY A 334 -4.24 -12.04 -22.08
C GLY A 334 -3.09 -11.41 -21.28
N PHE A 335 -1.92 -12.07 -21.24
CA PHE A 335 -0.72 -11.55 -20.63
C PHE A 335 0.10 -10.74 -21.64
N ALA A 336 0.72 -9.65 -21.20
CA ALA A 336 1.75 -8.99 -21.98
C ALA A 336 3.00 -9.91 -22.08
N PHE A 337 3.58 -10.04 -23.27
CA PHE A 337 4.69 -10.97 -23.47
C PHE A 337 5.71 -10.43 -24.45
N ASP A 338 6.93 -10.18 -23.96
CA ASP A 338 8.09 -9.83 -24.77
C ASP A 338 9.11 -10.96 -24.76
N ARG A 339 9.13 -11.74 -25.87
CA ARG A 339 10.04 -12.88 -26.02
C ARG A 339 11.52 -12.48 -26.01
N HIS A 340 11.87 -11.30 -26.54
CA HIS A 340 13.26 -10.86 -26.61
C HIS A 340 13.76 -10.44 -25.24
N ALA A 341 12.98 -9.63 -24.51
CA ALA A 341 13.32 -9.24 -23.15
C ALA A 341 13.49 -10.48 -22.26
N LEU A 342 12.57 -11.43 -22.35
CA LEU A 342 12.59 -12.67 -21.56
C LEU A 342 13.85 -13.51 -21.87
N ARG A 343 14.17 -13.71 -23.15
CA ARG A 343 15.37 -14.45 -23.58
C ARG A 343 16.66 -13.80 -23.07
N ASN A 344 16.75 -12.48 -23.16
CA ASN A 344 17.92 -11.73 -22.69
C ASN A 344 18.12 -11.89 -21.18
N GLN A 345 17.05 -11.84 -20.37
CA GLN A 345 17.14 -12.04 -18.94
C GLN A 345 17.54 -13.48 -18.56
N ILE A 346 16.99 -14.49 -19.26
CA ILE A 346 17.40 -15.88 -19.07
C ILE A 346 18.88 -16.05 -19.41
N GLN A 347 19.35 -15.48 -20.52
CA GLN A 347 20.77 -15.55 -20.90
C GLN A 347 21.66 -14.86 -19.86
N ALA A 348 21.28 -13.69 -19.35
CA ALA A 348 22.03 -13.02 -18.30
C ALA A 348 22.18 -13.89 -17.07
N LEU A 349 21.07 -14.49 -16.58
CA LEU A 349 21.11 -15.43 -15.45
C LEU A 349 22.02 -16.64 -15.72
N CYS A 350 21.97 -17.22 -16.94
CA CYS A 350 22.81 -18.36 -17.29
C CYS A 350 24.32 -18.07 -17.24
N PHE A 351 24.74 -16.82 -17.48
CA PHE A 351 26.15 -16.42 -17.34
C PHE A 351 26.62 -16.34 -15.87
N GLU A 352 25.70 -16.23 -14.92
CA GLU A 352 25.99 -16.15 -13.50
C GLU A 352 26.00 -17.54 -12.81
N LEU A 353 25.47 -18.57 -13.50
CA LEU A 353 25.34 -19.92 -12.94
C LEU A 353 26.55 -20.81 -13.30
N GLU A 354 27.28 -21.25 -12.28
CA GLU A 354 28.47 -22.13 -12.42
C GLU A 354 28.16 -23.62 -12.24
N ALA A 355 26.97 -23.98 -11.75
CA ALA A 355 26.56 -25.34 -11.45
C ALA A 355 25.18 -25.66 -12.04
N PRO A 356 24.83 -26.95 -12.24
CA PRO A 356 23.49 -27.33 -12.65
C PRO A 356 22.43 -26.76 -11.71
N ALA A 357 21.36 -26.19 -12.28
CA ALA A 357 20.34 -25.51 -11.52
C ALA A 357 18.95 -25.74 -12.11
N ARG A 358 17.95 -25.65 -11.24
CA ARG A 358 16.56 -25.49 -11.65
C ARG A 358 16.25 -24.00 -11.79
N VAL A 359 15.95 -23.56 -12.98
CA VAL A 359 15.56 -22.19 -13.27
C VAL A 359 14.05 -22.11 -13.36
N ARG A 360 13.46 -21.26 -12.54
CA ARG A 360 12.03 -20.94 -12.54
C ARG A 360 11.82 -19.56 -13.12
N LEU A 361 11.00 -19.49 -14.15
CA LEU A 361 10.59 -18.25 -14.80
C LEU A 361 9.16 -17.95 -14.41
N LEU A 362 8.92 -16.73 -13.93
CA LEU A 362 7.59 -16.20 -13.64
C LEU A 362 7.34 -14.97 -14.52
N VAL A 363 6.17 -14.91 -15.14
CA VAL A 363 5.73 -13.75 -15.95
C VAL A 363 4.39 -13.29 -15.42
N ALA A 364 4.37 -12.09 -14.87
CA ALA A 364 3.14 -11.44 -14.44
C ALA A 364 2.29 -11.01 -15.65
N ARG A 365 1.00 -10.76 -15.43
CA ARG A 365 0.09 -10.34 -16.50
C ARG A 365 0.51 -9.04 -17.19
N SER A 366 1.18 -8.15 -16.46
CA SER A 366 1.79 -6.92 -16.97
C SER A 366 3.00 -7.13 -17.88
N GLY A 367 3.50 -8.38 -17.99
CA GLY A 367 4.75 -8.70 -18.67
C GLY A 367 6.00 -8.54 -17.79
N ALA A 368 5.84 -8.22 -16.50
CA ALA A 368 6.97 -8.21 -15.56
C ALA A 368 7.52 -9.63 -15.39
N ILE A 369 8.85 -9.76 -15.39
CA ILE A 369 9.59 -11.02 -15.39
C ILE A 369 10.34 -11.17 -14.08
N ALA A 370 10.29 -12.35 -13.48
CA ALA A 370 11.19 -12.77 -12.42
C ALA A 370 11.81 -14.12 -12.77
N LEU A 371 13.08 -14.29 -12.42
CA LEU A 371 13.85 -15.52 -12.58
C LEU A 371 14.39 -15.94 -11.23
N GLU A 372 14.21 -17.21 -10.90
CA GLU A 372 14.74 -17.83 -9.70
C GLU A 372 15.63 -19.00 -10.12
N ALA A 373 16.81 -19.13 -9.52
CA ALA A 373 17.66 -20.28 -9.69
C ALA A 373 17.89 -20.98 -8.34
N GLY A 374 17.83 -22.29 -8.33
CA GLY A 374 18.04 -23.10 -7.14
C GLY A 374 18.52 -24.49 -7.50
N PRO A 375 19.00 -25.27 -6.53
CA PRO A 375 19.48 -26.62 -6.74
C PRO A 375 18.38 -27.59 -7.21
#